data_d4d7dce9dfa073226adb5e59e094d569
#
_entry.id   d4d7dce9dfa073226adb5e59e094d569
#
_cell.length_a   1.000
_cell.length_b   1.000
_cell.length_c   1.000
_cell.angle_alpha   90.00
_cell.angle_beta   90.00
_cell.angle_gamma   90.00
#
_symmetry.space_group_name_H-M   'P 1'
#
loop_
_entity.id
_entity.type
_entity.pdbx_description
1 polymer ?
#
loop_
_entity_poly.entity_id
_entity_poly.type
_entity_poly.pdbx_seq_one_letter_code
_entity_poly.pdbx_strand_id
1 'polypeptide(L)'
;MPTTAPGTCGAPTASLHRFDAYRLALAFRAHVVRWLPLRRAELSDQLDRASLSVPLNVAEGAGRAGRDQARHYAIARGSAFECLAVLDLLELEGAPHTSTEARAIVIRLIAVLTALVRR
;
A
#
# COMPACT_ATOMS: atom_id res chain seq x y z
N MET A 1 25.91 12.67 6.98
CA MET A 1 25.90 12.10 7.49
C MET A 1 25.75 11.84 7.94
N PRO A 2 25.46 11.72 8.09
CA PRO A 2 25.23 11.22 8.67
C PRO A 2 25.07 10.67 8.99
N THR A 3 24.93 10.36 9.13
CA THR A 3 24.79 9.67 9.63
C THR A 3 24.86 9.07 10.09
N THR A 4 24.94 8.94 10.22
CA THR A 4 25.04 8.11 10.79
C THR A 4 25.02 7.62 11.49
N ALA A 5 24.96 7.93 12.01
CA ALA A 5 25.01 7.19 12.83
C ALA A 5 24.53 6.34 13.04
N PRO A 6 24.77 6.56 13.27
CA PRO A 6 24.87 5.33 13.17
C PRO A 6 24.08 4.45 12.97
N GLY A 7 24.35 4.47 12.67
CA GLY A 7 23.90 3.38 12.03
C GLY A 7 22.78 2.68 12.70
N THR A 8 22.80 2.67 13.96
CA THR A 8 21.76 1.98 14.72
C THR A 8 20.43 2.68 14.59
N CYS A 9 20.43 4.00 14.54
CA CYS A 9 19.19 4.75 14.38
C CYS A 9 18.59 4.53 13.01
N GLY A 10 19.44 4.35 11.98
CA GLY A 10 18.96 4.17 10.64
C GLY A 10 18.49 2.75 10.34
N ALA A 11 18.92 1.75 11.15
CA ALA A 11 18.62 0.35 10.84
C ALA A 11 17.13 0.03 10.74
N PRO A 12 16.26 0.44 11.69
CA PRO A 12 14.82 0.18 11.55
C PRO A 12 14.22 0.84 10.31
N THR A 13 14.60 2.09 10.06
CA THR A 13 14.13 2.82 8.89
C THR A 13 14.59 2.14 7.61
N ALA A 14 15.87 1.74 7.56
CA ALA A 14 16.42 1.04 6.40
C ALA A 14 15.68 -0.28 6.15
N SER A 15 15.37 -1.03 7.23
CA SER A 15 14.62 -2.28 7.10
C SER A 15 13.25 -2.05 6.51
N LEU A 16 12.52 -1.05 6.98
CA LEU A 16 11.21 -0.75 6.47
C LEU A 16 11.27 -0.36 4.98
N HIS A 17 12.23 0.48 4.61
CA HIS A 17 12.37 0.93 3.23
C HIS A 17 12.83 -0.18 2.28
N ARG A 18 13.39 -1.27 2.80
CA ARG A 18 13.74 -2.43 1.98
C ARG A 18 12.63 -3.49 1.94
N PHE A 19 11.59 -3.28 2.72
CA PHE A 19 10.49 -4.24 2.78
C PHE A 19 9.62 -4.07 1.54
N ASP A 20 9.52 -5.14 0.74
CA ASP A 20 8.82 -5.09 -0.55
C ASP A 20 7.38 -4.62 -0.44
N ALA A 21 6.64 -5.11 0.56
CA ALA A 21 5.25 -4.71 0.74
C ALA A 21 5.14 -3.20 0.96
N TYR A 22 6.05 -2.63 1.74
CA TYR A 22 6.04 -1.21 2.01
C TYR A 22 6.36 -0.40 0.76
N ARG A 23 7.40 -0.81 0.02
CA ARG A 23 7.78 -0.11 -1.20
C ARG A 23 6.68 -0.15 -2.25
N LEU A 24 6.04 -1.31 -2.40
CA LEU A 24 4.92 -1.43 -3.35
C LEU A 24 3.74 -0.57 -2.94
N ALA A 25 3.45 -0.52 -1.63
CA ALA A 25 2.38 0.30 -1.11
C ALA A 25 2.62 1.78 -1.38
N LEU A 26 3.86 2.25 -1.16
CA LEU A 26 4.22 3.64 -1.45
C LEU A 26 4.17 3.93 -2.95
N ALA A 27 4.64 3.00 -3.78
CA ALA A 27 4.61 3.16 -5.23
C ALA A 27 3.18 3.29 -5.74
N PHE A 28 2.27 2.46 -5.20
CA PHE A 28 0.87 2.56 -5.58
C PHE A 28 0.27 3.90 -5.12
N ARG A 29 0.52 4.27 -3.86
CA ARG A 29 0.04 5.56 -3.33
C ARG A 29 0.54 6.74 -4.16
N ALA A 30 1.78 6.68 -4.65
CA ALA A 30 2.35 7.74 -5.49
C ALA A 30 1.54 7.94 -6.77
N HIS A 31 1.03 6.85 -7.35
CA HIS A 31 0.12 6.96 -8.49
C HIS A 31 -1.19 7.62 -8.08
N VAL A 32 -1.76 7.16 -6.96
CA VAL A 32 -3.06 7.62 -6.49
C VAL A 32 -3.07 9.13 -6.24
N VAL A 33 -2.04 9.67 -5.57
CA VAL A 33 -2.03 11.09 -5.24
C VAL A 33 -2.02 11.98 -6.48
N ARG A 34 -1.53 11.46 -7.60
CA ARG A 34 -1.57 12.22 -8.85
C ARG A 34 -2.94 12.20 -9.51
N TRP A 35 -3.79 11.23 -9.16
CA TRP A 35 -5.13 11.12 -9.72
C TRP A 35 -6.17 11.88 -8.92
N LEU A 36 -5.91 12.10 -7.62
CA LEU A 36 -6.88 12.70 -6.72
C LEU A 36 -6.96 14.21 -6.91
N PRO A 37 -8.18 14.79 -6.81
CA PRO A 37 -9.42 14.10 -6.57
C PRO A 37 -9.96 13.48 -7.86
N LEU A 38 -10.65 12.34 -7.70
CA LEU A 38 -11.34 11.72 -8.82
C LEU A 38 -12.66 12.44 -9.07
N ARG A 39 -13.18 12.26 -10.29
CA ARG A 39 -14.44 12.87 -10.69
C ARG A 39 -15.60 12.38 -9.83
N ARG A 40 -15.63 11.10 -9.55
CA ARG A 40 -16.68 10.53 -8.68
C ARG A 40 -16.20 10.62 -7.23
N ALA A 41 -16.88 11.44 -6.43
CA ALA A 41 -16.46 11.75 -5.06
C ALA A 41 -16.37 10.49 -4.18
N GLU A 42 -17.33 9.56 -4.31
CA GLU A 42 -17.32 8.34 -3.48
C GLU A 42 -16.08 7.49 -3.75
N LEU A 43 -15.72 7.34 -5.02
CA LEU A 43 -14.53 6.57 -5.38
C LEU A 43 -13.25 7.30 -4.99
N SER A 44 -13.25 8.62 -5.08
CA SER A 44 -12.13 9.44 -4.66
C SER A 44 -11.83 9.23 -3.17
N ASP A 45 -12.88 9.33 -2.33
CA ASP A 45 -12.72 9.14 -0.89
C ASP A 45 -12.26 7.72 -0.55
N GLN A 46 -12.87 6.73 -1.20
CA GLN A 46 -12.54 5.33 -0.97
C GLN A 46 -11.08 5.03 -1.33
N LEU A 47 -10.66 5.49 -2.51
CA LEU A 47 -9.30 5.26 -2.98
C LEU A 47 -8.29 5.98 -2.10
N ASP A 48 -8.59 7.22 -1.71
CA ASP A 48 -7.71 7.99 -0.84
C ASP A 48 -7.48 7.24 0.48
N ARG A 49 -8.55 6.84 1.15
CA ARG A 49 -8.45 6.15 2.44
C ARG A 49 -7.80 4.78 2.31
N ALA A 50 -8.20 3.99 1.33
CA ALA A 50 -7.68 2.63 1.17
C ALA A 50 -6.19 2.65 0.82
N SER A 51 -5.78 3.55 -0.08
CA SER A 51 -4.37 3.63 -0.48
C SER A 51 -3.47 4.18 0.63
N LEU A 52 -4.01 4.95 1.57
CA LEU A 52 -3.29 5.35 2.78
C LEU A 52 -3.19 4.20 3.78
N SER A 53 -4.27 3.45 3.92
CA SER A 53 -4.34 2.35 4.90
C SER A 53 -3.29 1.27 4.63
N VAL A 54 -2.95 1.01 3.36
CA VAL A 54 -2.02 -0.06 3.03
C VAL A 54 -0.63 0.20 3.62
N PRO A 55 0.06 1.30 3.30
CA PRO A 55 1.40 1.50 3.85
C PRO A 55 1.40 1.68 5.36
N LEU A 56 0.36 2.29 5.91
CA LEU A 56 0.30 2.50 7.37
C LEU A 56 0.17 1.16 8.09
N ASN A 57 -0.65 0.25 7.61
CA ASN A 57 -0.79 -1.07 8.24
C ASN A 57 0.41 -1.97 7.98
N VAL A 58 1.06 -1.84 6.82
CA VAL A 58 2.31 -2.56 6.58
C VAL A 58 3.38 -2.10 7.59
N ALA A 59 3.51 -0.80 7.78
CA ALA A 59 4.47 -0.26 8.74
C ALA A 59 4.15 -0.69 10.17
N GLU A 60 2.87 -0.64 10.54
CA GLU A 60 2.43 -1.05 11.87
C GLU A 60 2.73 -2.53 12.10
N GLY A 61 2.41 -3.38 11.12
CA GLY A 61 2.68 -4.80 11.21
C GLY A 61 4.17 -5.11 11.29
N ALA A 62 4.99 -4.38 10.56
CA ALA A 62 6.45 -4.57 10.60
C ALA A 62 7.02 -4.29 11.98
N GLY A 63 6.38 -3.40 12.75
CA GLY A 63 6.80 -3.08 14.10
C GLY A 63 6.22 -4.00 15.17
N ARG A 64 5.45 -5.00 14.80
CA ARG A 64 4.79 -5.90 15.73
C ARG A 64 5.20 -7.35 15.47
N ALA A 65 4.67 -8.27 16.27
CA ALA A 65 5.02 -9.68 16.15
C ALA A 65 3.78 -10.55 16.30
N GLY A 66 3.89 -11.81 15.88
CA GLY A 66 2.87 -12.83 16.08
C GLY A 66 1.54 -12.50 15.43
N ARG A 67 0.45 -12.78 16.13
CA ARG A 67 -0.90 -12.57 15.62
C ARG A 67 -1.20 -11.11 15.31
N ASP A 68 -0.65 -10.21 16.10
CA ASP A 68 -0.88 -8.79 15.92
C ASP A 68 -0.25 -8.31 14.61
N GLN A 69 0.95 -8.80 14.31
CA GLN A 69 1.60 -8.53 13.03
C GLN A 69 0.75 -9.04 11.86
N ALA A 70 0.30 -10.29 11.95
CA ALA A 70 -0.53 -10.90 10.91
C ALA A 70 -1.83 -10.13 10.72
N ARG A 71 -2.42 -9.63 11.81
CA ARG A 71 -3.66 -8.86 11.74
C ARG A 71 -3.47 -7.57 10.95
N HIS A 72 -2.37 -6.86 11.17
CA HIS A 72 -2.11 -5.63 10.43
C HIS A 72 -1.85 -5.90 8.95
N TYR A 73 -1.14 -6.99 8.63
CA TYR A 73 -0.95 -7.36 7.24
C TYR A 73 -2.26 -7.77 6.57
N ALA A 74 -3.17 -8.39 7.31
CA ALA A 74 -4.49 -8.73 6.79
C ALA A 74 -5.32 -7.48 6.51
N ILE A 75 -5.24 -6.47 7.38
CA ILE A 75 -5.92 -5.19 7.14
C ILE A 75 -5.35 -4.51 5.90
N ALA A 76 -4.01 -4.51 5.76
CA ALA A 76 -3.36 -3.93 4.60
C ALA A 76 -3.81 -4.64 3.31
N ARG A 77 -3.91 -5.98 3.35
CA ARG A 77 -4.36 -6.75 2.20
C ARG A 77 -5.79 -6.39 1.82
N GLY A 78 -6.68 -6.29 2.81
CA GLY A 78 -8.06 -5.88 2.57
C GLY A 78 -8.15 -4.51 1.92
N SER A 79 -7.34 -3.57 2.39
CA SER A 79 -7.28 -2.23 1.80
C SER A 79 -6.75 -2.27 0.37
N ALA A 80 -5.77 -3.13 0.08
CA ALA A 80 -5.26 -3.28 -1.27
C ALA A 80 -6.33 -3.86 -2.20
N PHE A 81 -7.13 -4.81 -1.72
CA PHE A 81 -8.27 -5.31 -2.49
C PHE A 81 -9.29 -4.21 -2.78
N GLU A 82 -9.54 -3.35 -1.80
CA GLU A 82 -10.44 -2.20 -2.03
C GLU A 82 -9.88 -1.27 -3.11
N CYS A 83 -8.57 -1.04 -3.10
CA CYS A 83 -7.93 -0.23 -4.15
C CYS A 83 -8.16 -0.87 -5.53
N LEU A 84 -7.95 -2.18 -5.63
CA LEU A 84 -8.15 -2.88 -6.89
C LEU A 84 -9.60 -2.78 -7.34
N ALA A 85 -10.55 -2.91 -6.42
CA ALA A 85 -11.97 -2.78 -6.73
C ALA A 85 -12.29 -1.38 -7.25
N VAL A 86 -11.71 -0.33 -6.66
CA VAL A 86 -11.92 1.03 -7.15
C VAL A 86 -11.37 1.17 -8.57
N LEU A 87 -10.18 0.59 -8.86
CA LEU A 87 -9.64 0.62 -10.22
C LEU A 87 -10.58 -0.08 -11.20
N ASP A 88 -11.17 -1.21 -10.80
CA ASP A 88 -12.13 -1.91 -11.64
C ASP A 88 -13.36 -1.04 -11.93
N LEU A 89 -13.87 -0.36 -10.91
CA LEU A 89 -15.03 0.52 -11.07
C LEU A 89 -14.70 1.71 -11.96
N LEU A 90 -13.52 2.29 -11.80
CA LEU A 90 -13.08 3.40 -12.66
C LEU A 90 -12.97 2.96 -14.11
N GLU A 91 -12.45 1.76 -14.35
CA GLU A 91 -12.35 1.23 -15.69
C GLU A 91 -13.74 1.03 -16.32
N LEU A 92 -14.67 0.48 -15.54
CA LEU A 92 -16.05 0.30 -15.97
C LEU A 92 -16.70 1.62 -16.36
N GLU A 93 -16.38 2.69 -15.65
CA GLU A 93 -16.95 4.01 -15.88
C GLU A 93 -16.19 4.80 -16.94
N GLY A 94 -15.18 4.19 -17.56
CA GLY A 94 -14.45 4.84 -18.64
C GLY A 94 -13.47 5.92 -18.19
N ALA A 95 -13.07 5.90 -16.92
CA ALA A 95 -12.12 6.88 -16.40
C ALA A 95 -10.73 6.66 -17.00
N PRO A 96 -10.10 7.72 -17.55
CA PRO A 96 -8.83 7.57 -18.24
C PRO A 96 -7.60 7.50 -17.33
N HIS A 97 -7.78 7.59 -16.02
CA HIS A 97 -6.68 7.81 -15.09
C HIS A 97 -5.96 6.54 -14.65
N THR A 98 -6.60 5.38 -14.78
CA THR A 98 -6.02 4.14 -14.29
C THR A 98 -4.93 3.67 -15.22
N SER A 99 -3.72 3.52 -14.70
CA SER A 99 -2.60 3.05 -15.49
C SER A 99 -2.44 1.53 -15.32
N THR A 100 -1.98 0.89 -16.37
CA THR A 100 -1.63 -0.54 -16.33
C THR A 100 -0.57 -0.79 -15.27
N GLU A 101 0.38 0.14 -15.15
CA GLU A 101 1.46 0.03 -14.17
C GLU A 101 0.91 0.02 -12.74
N ALA A 102 0.02 0.95 -12.41
CA ALA A 102 -0.55 1.01 -11.07
C ALA A 102 -1.34 -0.24 -10.72
N ARG A 103 -2.09 -0.77 -11.69
CA ARG A 103 -2.84 -2.02 -11.49
C ARG A 103 -1.88 -3.18 -11.22
N ALA A 104 -0.79 -3.28 -11.99
CA ALA A 104 0.20 -4.32 -11.79
C ALA A 104 0.85 -4.22 -10.41
N ILE A 105 1.11 -3.02 -9.94
CA ILE A 105 1.70 -2.79 -8.61
C ILE A 105 0.76 -3.31 -7.52
N VAL A 106 -0.52 -2.95 -7.56
CA VAL A 106 -1.46 -3.35 -6.51
C VAL A 106 -1.71 -4.86 -6.53
N ILE A 107 -1.74 -5.47 -7.71
CA ILE A 107 -1.88 -6.92 -7.81
C ILE A 107 -0.68 -7.62 -7.18
N ARG A 108 0.53 -7.15 -7.47
CA ARG A 108 1.73 -7.71 -6.86
C ARG A 108 1.75 -7.50 -5.34
N LEU A 109 1.32 -6.32 -4.90
CA LEU A 109 1.21 -5.99 -3.49
C LEU A 109 0.27 -6.98 -2.77
N ILE A 110 -0.87 -7.28 -3.37
CA ILE A 110 -1.81 -8.27 -2.81
C ILE A 110 -1.13 -9.63 -2.68
N ALA A 111 -0.37 -10.06 -3.67
CA ALA A 111 0.33 -11.34 -3.62
C ALA A 111 1.36 -11.37 -2.48
N VAL A 112 2.14 -10.31 -2.34
CA VAL A 112 3.13 -10.21 -1.26
C VAL A 112 2.45 -10.22 0.09
N LEU A 113 1.36 -9.46 0.27
CA LEU A 113 0.63 -9.41 1.53
C LEU A 113 -0.02 -10.75 1.86
N THR A 114 -0.52 -11.46 0.85
CA THR A 114 -1.09 -12.78 1.06
C THR A 114 -0.06 -13.74 1.64
N ALA A 115 1.17 -13.70 1.12
CA ALA A 115 2.26 -14.52 1.65
C ALA A 115 2.59 -14.14 3.09
N LEU A 116 2.59 -12.84 3.41
CA LEU A 116 2.88 -12.37 4.76
C LEU A 116 1.81 -12.77 5.77
N VAL A 117 0.55 -12.73 5.36
CA VAL A 117 -0.56 -13.11 6.26
C VAL A 117 -0.50 -14.59 6.60
N ARG A 118 -0.04 -15.42 5.66
CA ARG A 118 0.02 -16.89 5.85
C ARG A 118 1.18 -17.36 6.71
N ARG A 119 2.11 -16.51 7.01
CA ARG A 119 3.22 -16.89 7.90
C ARG A 119 2.74 -17.13 9.34
#